data_36a6fb6b8ffc9f167cc8d4a7d98a4c7b
#
_entry.id   36a6fb6b8ffc9f167cc8d4a7d98a4c7b
#
_cell.length_a   1.000
_cell.length_b   1.000
_cell.length_c   1.000
_cell.angle_alpha   90.00
_cell.angle_beta   90.00
_cell.angle_gamma   90.00
#
_symmetry.space_group_name_H-M   'P 1'
#
loop_
_entity.id
_entity.type
_entity.pdbx_description
1 polymer ?
#
loop_
_entity_poly.entity_id
_entity_poly.type
_entity_poly.pdbx_seq_one_letter_code
_entity_poly.pdbx_strand_id
1 'polypeptide(L)'
;FGVVPDMICCAKGLTNGAVPMGAVLVREGIYDTVVNAAPEGAIELMHGYTYSGHPLAAAAAVASIDLFEREGLYARAAGLAPYFENAAHALKGTPNVIDIRNIGLVAGIEMAPRAGAPAARGYEVFLKCWERGVMVRFTGDIIAVSPPLIIERAEIDRIFETLAEIIPTVA
;
A
#
# COMPACT_ATOMS: atom_id res chain seq x y z
N PHE A 1 -3.17 -4.91 -14.82
CA PHE A 1 -2.09 -5.85 -15.13
C PHE A 1 -2.45 -6.84 -16.23
N GLY A 2 -3.69 -6.84 -16.75
CA GLY A 2 -4.12 -7.74 -17.83
C GLY A 2 -4.16 -9.23 -17.47
N VAL A 3 -4.16 -9.56 -16.18
CA VAL A 3 -4.26 -10.93 -15.67
C VAL A 3 -5.49 -11.08 -14.79
N VAL A 4 -6.11 -12.24 -14.83
CA VAL A 4 -7.21 -12.63 -13.94
C VAL A 4 -6.67 -13.72 -13.01
N PRO A 5 -6.43 -13.42 -11.72
CA PRO A 5 -5.87 -14.40 -10.80
C PRO A 5 -6.90 -15.46 -10.42
N ASP A 6 -6.44 -16.62 -9.98
CA ASP A 6 -7.30 -17.69 -9.44
C ASP A 6 -7.71 -17.41 -8.00
N MET A 7 -6.87 -16.69 -7.26
CA MET A 7 -7.13 -16.23 -5.88
C MET A 7 -6.59 -14.85 -5.66
N ILE A 8 -7.28 -14.02 -4.85
CA ILE A 8 -6.85 -12.71 -4.42
C ILE A 8 -6.87 -12.66 -2.89
N CYS A 9 -5.71 -12.40 -2.29
CA CYS A 9 -5.63 -12.10 -0.86
C CYS A 9 -5.69 -10.59 -0.66
N CYS A 10 -6.59 -10.13 0.20
CA CYS A 10 -6.74 -8.71 0.54
C CYS A 10 -6.87 -8.50 2.05
N ALA A 11 -6.44 -7.32 2.48
CA ALA A 11 -6.50 -6.90 3.89
C ALA A 11 -6.38 -5.37 3.99
N LYS A 12 -6.12 -4.83 5.16
CA LYS A 12 -5.81 -3.41 5.45
C LYS A 12 -6.91 -2.46 4.97
N GLY A 13 -6.86 -1.99 3.72
CA GLY A 13 -7.88 -1.14 3.11
C GLY A 13 -9.28 -1.75 3.10
N LEU A 14 -9.41 -3.06 3.26
CA LEU A 14 -10.71 -3.75 3.32
C LEU A 14 -11.61 -3.20 4.44
N THR A 15 -11.04 -2.83 5.58
CA THR A 15 -11.74 -2.20 6.71
C THR A 15 -11.19 -0.80 7.00
N ASN A 16 -10.36 -0.25 6.11
CA ASN A 16 -9.64 1.01 6.30
C ASN A 16 -8.88 1.09 7.65
N GLY A 17 -8.41 -0.05 8.15
CA GLY A 17 -7.68 -0.16 9.41
C GLY A 17 -8.53 -0.03 10.68
N ALA A 18 -9.84 0.15 10.58
CA ALA A 18 -10.72 0.31 11.74
C ALA A 18 -10.85 -1.00 12.56
N VAL A 19 -10.86 -2.14 11.88
CA VAL A 19 -10.90 -3.47 12.50
C VAL A 19 -9.94 -4.42 11.75
N PRO A 20 -9.12 -5.22 12.45
CA PRO A 20 -8.29 -6.23 11.79
C PRO A 20 -9.14 -7.21 10.99
N MET A 21 -8.90 -7.31 9.68
CA MET A 21 -9.57 -8.24 8.78
C MET A 21 -8.70 -8.57 7.58
N GLY A 22 -8.77 -9.80 7.11
CA GLY A 22 -8.25 -10.23 5.82
C GLY A 22 -9.28 -11.09 5.12
N ALA A 23 -9.19 -11.17 3.80
CA ALA A 23 -10.04 -12.03 2.99
C ALA A 23 -9.24 -12.70 1.88
N VAL A 24 -9.69 -13.86 1.46
CA VAL A 24 -9.22 -14.55 0.27
C VAL A 24 -10.43 -14.74 -0.65
N LEU A 25 -10.38 -14.14 -1.84
CA LEU A 25 -11.36 -14.35 -2.88
C LEU A 25 -10.86 -15.49 -3.76
N VAL A 26 -11.70 -16.46 -4.02
CA VAL A 26 -11.34 -17.71 -4.73
C VAL A 26 -12.27 -17.89 -5.91
N ARG A 27 -11.74 -18.33 -7.05
CA ARG A 27 -12.58 -18.70 -8.22
C ARG A 27 -13.55 -19.82 -7.86
N GLU A 28 -14.76 -19.72 -8.38
CA GLU A 28 -15.85 -20.70 -8.19
C GLU A 28 -15.40 -22.12 -8.45
N GLY A 29 -14.71 -22.39 -9.56
CA GLY A 29 -14.24 -23.75 -9.90
C GLY A 29 -13.24 -24.34 -8.89
N ILE A 30 -12.47 -23.53 -8.17
CA ILE A 30 -11.61 -23.99 -7.07
C ILE A 30 -12.46 -24.31 -5.84
N TYR A 31 -13.40 -23.43 -5.50
CA TYR A 31 -14.35 -23.63 -4.42
C TYR A 31 -15.14 -24.92 -4.63
N ASP A 32 -15.75 -25.10 -5.79
CA ASP A 32 -16.54 -26.30 -6.15
C ASP A 32 -15.72 -27.57 -6.07
N THR A 33 -14.46 -27.54 -6.51
CA THR A 33 -13.57 -28.69 -6.43
C THR A 33 -13.32 -29.10 -4.98
N VAL A 34 -13.09 -28.15 -4.10
CA VAL A 34 -12.85 -28.41 -2.67
C VAL A 34 -14.12 -28.95 -1.99
N VAL A 35 -15.27 -28.30 -2.24
CA VAL A 35 -16.54 -28.67 -1.63
C VAL A 35 -17.00 -30.07 -2.11
N ASN A 36 -16.90 -30.34 -3.41
CA ASN A 36 -17.35 -31.63 -3.99
C ASN A 36 -16.37 -32.78 -3.70
N ALA A 37 -15.14 -32.51 -3.29
CA ALA A 37 -14.16 -33.52 -2.89
C ALA A 37 -14.34 -33.99 -1.44
N ALA A 38 -15.17 -33.31 -0.64
CA ALA A 38 -15.38 -33.67 0.74
C ALA A 38 -16.15 -35.00 0.85
N PRO A 39 -15.78 -35.93 1.75
CA PRO A 39 -16.60 -37.10 2.07
C PRO A 39 -17.98 -36.70 2.60
N GLU A 40 -18.97 -37.50 2.35
CA GLU A 40 -20.32 -37.26 2.86
C GLU A 40 -20.33 -37.08 4.39
N GLY A 41 -20.93 -35.99 4.87
CA GLY A 41 -21.00 -35.63 6.29
C GLY A 41 -19.71 -35.08 6.90
N ALA A 42 -18.64 -34.85 6.10
CA ALA A 42 -17.42 -34.24 6.55
C ALA A 42 -17.41 -32.70 6.32
N ILE A 43 -16.49 -32.01 6.97
CA ILE A 43 -16.26 -30.58 6.74
C ILE A 43 -15.52 -30.44 5.39
N GLU A 44 -16.04 -29.62 4.50
CA GLU A 44 -15.56 -29.44 3.14
C GLU A 44 -14.13 -28.90 3.09
N LEU A 45 -13.77 -28.02 4.03
CA LEU A 45 -12.42 -27.46 4.18
C LEU A 45 -12.01 -27.47 5.64
N MET A 46 -11.03 -28.31 5.98
CA MET A 46 -10.44 -28.36 7.30
C MET A 46 -9.59 -27.14 7.58
N HIS A 47 -10.23 -26.05 8.00
CA HIS A 47 -9.60 -24.80 8.36
C HIS A 47 -10.19 -24.25 9.67
N GLY A 48 -9.39 -23.57 10.49
CA GLY A 48 -9.80 -23.11 11.81
C GLY A 48 -10.94 -22.08 11.82
N TYR A 49 -11.04 -21.19 10.86
CA TYR A 49 -12.09 -20.17 10.64
C TYR A 49 -12.76 -19.55 11.89
N THR A 50 -12.13 -19.61 13.06
CA THR A 50 -12.74 -19.21 14.33
C THR A 50 -13.26 -17.77 14.34
N TYR A 51 -12.57 -16.85 13.68
CA TYR A 51 -12.98 -15.44 13.54
C TYR A 51 -13.50 -15.07 12.16
N SER A 52 -13.65 -16.04 11.25
CA SER A 52 -14.23 -15.77 9.93
C SER A 52 -15.69 -15.33 10.05
N GLY A 53 -16.07 -14.33 9.26
CA GLY A 53 -17.40 -13.73 9.31
C GLY A 53 -17.68 -12.94 10.59
N HIS A 54 -16.65 -12.48 11.31
CA HIS A 54 -16.81 -11.67 12.52
C HIS A 54 -17.70 -10.46 12.25
N PRO A 55 -18.87 -10.30 12.94
CA PRO A 55 -19.88 -9.31 12.56
C PRO A 55 -19.35 -7.87 12.54
N LEU A 56 -18.54 -7.48 13.52
CA LEU A 56 -17.96 -6.14 13.59
C LEU A 56 -17.00 -5.88 12.41
N ALA A 57 -16.16 -6.87 12.08
CA ALA A 57 -15.22 -6.75 10.96
C ALA A 57 -15.96 -6.71 9.62
N ALA A 58 -16.99 -7.55 9.43
CA ALA A 58 -17.82 -7.55 8.24
C ALA A 58 -18.57 -6.23 8.06
N ALA A 59 -19.15 -5.68 9.12
CA ALA A 59 -19.81 -4.37 9.08
C ALA A 59 -18.84 -3.24 8.72
N ALA A 60 -17.64 -3.24 9.29
CA ALA A 60 -16.60 -2.26 8.95
C ALA A 60 -16.14 -2.39 7.49
N ALA A 61 -16.02 -3.60 6.97
CA ALA A 61 -15.64 -3.84 5.57
C ALA A 61 -16.72 -3.33 4.60
N VAL A 62 -18.00 -3.66 4.85
CA VAL A 62 -19.11 -3.18 4.01
C VAL A 62 -19.15 -1.65 4.02
N ALA A 63 -19.10 -1.02 5.20
CA ALA A 63 -19.11 0.44 5.32
C ALA A 63 -17.91 1.09 4.60
N SER A 64 -16.73 0.45 4.63
CA SER A 64 -15.53 0.94 3.95
C SER A 64 -15.67 0.86 2.43
N ILE A 65 -16.20 -0.25 1.90
CA ILE A 65 -16.44 -0.43 0.46
C ILE A 65 -17.48 0.56 -0.04
N ASP A 66 -18.60 0.71 0.67
CA ASP A 66 -19.66 1.68 0.33
C ASP A 66 -19.11 3.12 0.30
N LEU A 67 -18.18 3.45 1.23
CA LEU A 67 -17.53 4.75 1.27
C LEU A 67 -16.64 4.97 0.03
N PHE A 68 -15.83 4.00 -0.33
CA PHE A 68 -14.96 4.07 -1.51
C PHE A 68 -15.76 4.29 -2.79
N GLU A 69 -16.91 3.61 -2.94
CA GLU A 69 -17.79 3.77 -4.09
C GLU A 69 -18.49 5.13 -4.08
N ARG A 70 -19.13 5.49 -2.96
CA ARG A 70 -19.89 6.73 -2.83
C ARG A 70 -19.05 7.98 -3.04
N GLU A 71 -17.81 7.97 -2.55
CA GLU A 71 -16.88 9.10 -2.69
C GLU A 71 -16.03 9.02 -3.95
N GLY A 72 -16.16 7.96 -4.74
CA GLY A 72 -15.43 7.76 -5.99
C GLY A 72 -13.91 7.71 -5.80
N LEU A 73 -13.43 7.16 -4.66
CA LEU A 73 -12.02 7.26 -4.26
C LEU A 73 -11.07 6.57 -5.23
N TYR A 74 -11.49 5.50 -5.90
CA TYR A 74 -10.68 4.84 -6.93
C TYR A 74 -10.49 5.70 -8.16
N ALA A 75 -11.54 6.34 -8.64
CA ALA A 75 -11.48 7.27 -9.78
C ALA A 75 -10.65 8.52 -9.43
N ARG A 76 -10.80 9.03 -8.20
CA ARG A 76 -9.97 10.11 -7.66
C ARG A 76 -8.48 9.76 -7.65
N ALA A 77 -8.13 8.59 -7.12
CA ALA A 77 -6.75 8.11 -7.09
C ALA A 77 -6.17 7.94 -8.50
N ALA A 78 -6.95 7.37 -9.44
CA ALA A 78 -6.55 7.26 -10.85
C ALA A 78 -6.30 8.63 -11.49
N GLY A 79 -7.15 9.63 -11.20
CA GLY A 79 -6.99 11.00 -11.70
C GLY A 79 -5.78 11.74 -11.11
N LEU A 80 -5.38 11.42 -9.87
CA LEU A 80 -4.19 12.00 -9.22
C LEU A 80 -2.89 11.27 -9.57
N ALA A 81 -2.95 10.03 -10.05
CA ALA A 81 -1.77 9.20 -10.30
C ALA A 81 -0.72 9.86 -11.20
N PRO A 82 -1.06 10.51 -12.33
CA PRO A 82 -0.05 11.18 -13.16
C PRO A 82 0.63 12.36 -12.44
N TYR A 83 -0.11 13.08 -11.61
CA TYR A 83 0.45 14.18 -10.82
C TYR A 83 1.44 13.66 -9.77
N PHE A 84 1.06 12.62 -9.05
CA PHE A 84 1.90 11.95 -8.07
C PHE A 84 3.17 11.34 -8.70
N GLU A 85 3.03 10.70 -9.86
CA GLU A 85 4.15 10.18 -10.63
C GLU A 85 5.15 11.27 -11.01
N ASN A 86 4.66 12.38 -11.55
CA ASN A 86 5.52 13.50 -11.92
C ASN A 86 6.26 14.07 -10.70
N ALA A 87 5.59 14.23 -9.56
CA ALA A 87 6.19 14.71 -8.33
C ALA A 87 7.26 13.74 -7.79
N ALA A 88 7.01 12.44 -7.83
CA ALA A 88 7.98 11.43 -7.43
C ALA A 88 9.20 11.42 -8.36
N HIS A 89 8.99 11.42 -9.66
CA HIS A 89 10.06 11.37 -10.66
C HIS A 89 10.85 12.70 -10.78
N ALA A 90 10.35 13.80 -10.23
CA ALA A 90 11.12 15.04 -10.11
C ALA A 90 12.36 14.89 -9.20
N LEU A 91 12.37 13.87 -8.34
CA LEU A 91 13.55 13.50 -7.53
C LEU A 91 14.66 12.81 -8.33
N LYS A 92 14.44 12.49 -9.61
CA LYS A 92 15.43 11.85 -10.47
C LYS A 92 16.65 12.77 -10.64
N GLY A 93 17.84 12.22 -10.40
CA GLY A 93 19.09 12.99 -10.46
C GLY A 93 19.47 13.66 -9.13
N THR A 94 18.64 13.58 -8.10
CA THR A 94 19.00 13.96 -6.74
C THR A 94 20.18 13.08 -6.25
N PRO A 95 21.19 13.64 -5.59
CA PRO A 95 22.31 12.88 -5.05
C PRO A 95 21.82 11.65 -4.24
N ASN A 96 22.46 10.52 -4.47
CA ASN A 96 22.14 9.23 -3.88
C ASN A 96 20.84 8.54 -4.35
N VAL A 97 19.96 9.18 -5.09
CA VAL A 97 18.79 8.50 -5.69
C VAL A 97 19.25 7.65 -6.88
N ILE A 98 19.03 6.35 -6.80
CA ILE A 98 19.43 5.36 -7.82
C ILE A 98 18.27 4.78 -8.61
N ASP A 99 17.08 4.74 -8.03
CA ASP A 99 15.87 4.28 -8.72
C ASP A 99 14.62 4.95 -8.15
N ILE A 100 13.62 5.17 -9.00
CA ILE A 100 12.28 5.65 -8.64
C ILE A 100 11.27 4.79 -9.39
N ARG A 101 10.36 4.17 -8.66
CA ARG A 101 9.27 3.37 -9.22
C ARG A 101 7.96 3.71 -8.55
N ASN A 102 6.88 3.70 -9.32
CA ASN A 102 5.55 4.03 -8.82
C ASN A 102 4.46 3.22 -9.51
N ILE A 103 3.32 3.15 -8.83
CA ILE A 103 2.04 2.70 -9.38
C ILE A 103 0.92 3.43 -8.66
N GLY A 104 0.03 4.12 -9.40
CA GLY A 104 -1.04 4.92 -8.81
C GLY A 104 -0.47 5.92 -7.80
N LEU A 105 -0.96 5.90 -6.56
CA LEU A 105 -0.50 6.75 -5.46
C LEU A 105 0.53 6.05 -4.55
N VAL A 106 1.31 5.15 -5.09
CA VAL A 106 2.41 4.49 -4.34
C VAL A 106 3.71 4.71 -5.08
N ALA A 107 4.76 5.15 -4.38
CA ALA A 107 6.10 5.29 -4.93
C ALA A 107 7.16 4.73 -3.99
N GLY A 108 8.23 4.21 -4.58
CA GLY A 108 9.47 3.86 -3.91
C GLY A 108 10.62 4.68 -4.47
N ILE A 109 11.30 5.42 -3.63
CA ILE A 109 12.51 6.19 -3.94
C ILE A 109 13.68 5.43 -3.34
N GLU A 110 14.49 4.80 -4.17
CA GLU A 110 15.63 4.01 -3.76
C GLU A 110 16.90 4.83 -3.78
N MET A 111 17.63 4.75 -2.68
CA MET A 111 18.89 5.44 -2.52
C MET A 111 20.04 4.45 -2.45
N ALA A 112 21.21 4.86 -2.93
CA ALA A 112 22.44 4.08 -2.79
C ALA A 112 22.72 3.82 -1.30
N PRO A 113 23.02 2.59 -0.86
CA PRO A 113 23.34 2.31 0.53
C PRO A 113 24.68 2.97 0.93
N ARG A 114 24.82 3.32 2.21
CA ARG A 114 26.12 3.70 2.76
C ARG A 114 27.04 2.49 2.84
N ALA A 115 28.31 2.64 2.48
CA ALA A 115 29.28 1.60 2.63
C ALA A 115 29.41 1.15 4.10
N GLY A 116 29.24 -0.13 4.36
CA GLY A 116 29.30 -0.70 5.71
C GLY A 116 28.09 -0.43 6.61
N ALA A 117 27.09 0.34 6.15
CA ALA A 117 25.91 0.70 6.94
C ALA A 117 24.63 0.71 6.09
N PRO A 118 24.19 -0.45 5.55
CA PRO A 118 22.95 -0.54 4.78
C PRO A 118 21.76 -0.13 5.64
N ALA A 119 20.75 0.46 5.02
CA ALA A 119 19.55 1.05 5.64
C ALA A 119 19.77 2.33 6.46
N ALA A 120 21.01 2.74 6.71
CA ALA A 120 21.28 3.93 7.52
C ALA A 120 20.80 5.23 6.83
N ARG A 121 20.94 5.32 5.51
CA ARG A 121 20.49 6.49 4.75
C ARG A 121 18.97 6.59 4.75
N GLY A 122 18.27 5.50 4.48
CA GLY A 122 16.81 5.46 4.53
C GLY A 122 16.26 5.82 5.90
N TYR A 123 16.90 5.34 6.96
CA TYR A 123 16.51 5.68 8.32
C TYR A 123 16.74 7.17 8.65
N GLU A 124 17.86 7.75 8.23
CA GLU A 124 18.13 9.17 8.46
C GLU A 124 17.14 10.07 7.69
N VAL A 125 16.81 9.75 6.44
CA VAL A 125 15.77 10.45 5.67
C VAL A 125 14.43 10.36 6.40
N PHE A 126 14.05 9.19 6.89
CA PHE A 126 12.81 9.00 7.66
C PHE A 126 12.76 9.91 8.88
N LEU A 127 13.84 9.98 9.70
CA LEU A 127 13.88 10.83 10.89
C LEU A 127 13.76 12.31 10.54
N LYS A 128 14.49 12.77 9.54
CA LYS A 128 14.45 14.17 9.09
C LYS A 128 13.08 14.56 8.52
N CYS A 129 12.41 13.65 7.80
CA CYS A 129 11.04 13.85 7.33
C CYS A 129 10.06 13.95 8.50
N TRP A 130 10.22 13.08 9.51
CA TRP A 130 9.41 13.12 10.72
C TRP A 130 9.52 14.45 11.44
N GLU A 131 10.73 14.99 11.61
CA GLU A 131 11.00 16.31 12.22
C GLU A 131 10.33 17.47 11.44
N ARG A 132 10.12 17.29 10.13
CA ARG A 132 9.39 18.25 9.27
C ARG A 132 7.87 18.00 9.25
N GLY A 133 7.36 17.03 10.03
CA GLY A 133 5.95 16.67 10.09
C GLY A 133 5.47 15.91 8.85
N VAL A 134 6.37 15.23 8.14
CA VAL A 134 6.07 14.34 7.02
C VAL A 134 6.44 12.91 7.40
N MET A 135 5.43 12.07 7.62
CA MET A 135 5.65 10.67 7.93
C MET A 135 5.78 9.85 6.64
N VAL A 136 6.95 9.34 6.39
CA VAL A 136 7.24 8.38 5.32
C VAL A 136 7.58 7.01 5.92
N ARG A 137 7.59 5.97 5.11
CA ARG A 137 8.11 4.66 5.49
C ARG A 137 9.48 4.43 4.85
N PHE A 138 10.40 3.79 5.56
CA PHE A 138 11.63 3.28 4.97
C PHE A 138 11.70 1.76 5.04
N THR A 139 12.37 1.14 4.06
CA THR A 139 12.68 -0.28 4.02
C THR A 139 14.05 -0.43 3.38
N GLY A 140 15.06 -0.75 4.18
CA GLY A 140 16.44 -0.57 3.72
C GLY A 140 16.70 0.92 3.41
N ASP A 141 17.30 1.19 2.26
CA ASP A 141 17.53 2.54 1.77
C ASP A 141 16.46 3.02 0.76
N ILE A 142 15.25 2.43 0.84
CA ILE A 142 14.09 2.82 0.04
C ILE A 142 13.10 3.61 0.90
N ILE A 143 12.75 4.80 0.46
CA ILE A 143 11.62 5.56 1.01
C ILE A 143 10.36 5.18 0.26
N ALA A 144 9.38 4.64 0.99
CA ALA A 144 8.07 4.32 0.45
C ALA A 144 7.05 5.41 0.82
N VAL A 145 6.36 5.91 -0.19
CA VAL A 145 5.28 6.89 -0.08
C VAL A 145 3.99 6.24 -0.54
N SER A 146 3.00 6.15 0.34
CA SER A 146 1.67 5.60 0.04
C SER A 146 0.61 6.34 0.86
N PRO A 147 0.21 7.54 0.43
CA PRO A 147 -0.75 8.36 1.15
C PRO A 147 -2.17 7.77 1.06
N PRO A 148 -3.10 8.21 1.95
CA PRO A 148 -4.50 7.84 1.84
C PRO A 148 -5.10 8.37 0.52
N LEU A 149 -6.16 7.70 0.01
CA LEU A 149 -6.79 8.03 -1.28
C LEU A 149 -7.42 9.43 -1.31
N ILE A 150 -7.64 10.03 -0.16
CA ILE A 150 -8.20 11.38 -0.01
C ILE A 150 -7.15 12.50 -0.11
N ILE A 151 -5.88 12.16 -0.32
CA ILE A 151 -4.79 13.14 -0.38
C ILE A 151 -5.07 14.24 -1.42
N GLU A 152 -4.69 15.47 -1.11
CA GLU A 152 -4.77 16.62 -2.00
C GLU A 152 -3.41 16.91 -2.67
N ARG A 153 -3.43 17.67 -3.77
CA ARG A 153 -2.19 18.03 -4.49
C ARG A 153 -1.18 18.75 -3.61
N ALA A 154 -1.63 19.69 -2.79
CA ALA A 154 -0.76 20.43 -1.88
C ALA A 154 -0.05 19.53 -0.85
N GLU A 155 -0.68 18.43 -0.46
CA GLU A 155 -0.07 17.44 0.44
C GLU A 155 0.94 16.56 -0.32
N ILE A 156 0.66 16.24 -1.58
CA ILE A 156 1.61 15.55 -2.46
C ILE A 156 2.85 16.43 -2.65
N ASP A 157 2.67 17.71 -2.96
CA ASP A 157 3.76 18.68 -3.11
C ASP A 157 4.60 18.73 -1.83
N ARG A 158 3.97 18.91 -0.68
CA ARG A 158 4.65 18.94 0.62
C ARG A 158 5.51 17.70 0.87
N ILE A 159 5.00 16.51 0.53
CA ILE A 159 5.76 15.26 0.70
C ILE A 159 7.01 15.27 -0.16
N PHE A 160 6.87 15.53 -1.46
CA PHE A 160 7.99 15.42 -2.39
C PHE A 160 8.96 16.59 -2.32
N GLU A 161 8.52 17.82 -2.00
CA GLU A 161 9.39 18.97 -1.68
C GLU A 161 10.21 18.68 -0.43
N THR A 162 9.61 18.13 0.62
CA THR A 162 10.33 17.72 1.83
C THR A 162 11.40 16.68 1.52
N LEU A 163 11.10 15.69 0.69
CA LEU A 163 12.07 14.68 0.26
C LEU A 163 13.18 15.30 -0.60
N ALA A 164 12.85 16.23 -1.51
CA ALA A 164 13.82 16.93 -2.35
C ALA A 164 14.82 17.76 -1.53
N GLU A 165 14.37 18.37 -0.43
CA GLU A 165 15.22 19.11 0.49
C GLU A 165 16.10 18.20 1.35
N ILE A 166 15.57 17.07 1.81
CA ILE A 166 16.23 16.20 2.79
C ILE A 166 17.23 15.25 2.15
N ILE A 167 16.86 14.56 1.05
CA ILE A 167 17.71 13.52 0.45
C ILE A 167 19.13 14.01 0.13
N PRO A 168 19.34 15.23 -0.42
CA PRO A 168 20.70 15.73 -0.68
C PRO A 168 21.54 15.96 0.58
N THR A 169 20.91 16.10 1.75
CA THR A 169 21.61 16.37 3.02
C THR A 169 22.07 15.10 3.75
N VAL A 170 21.76 13.93 3.18
CA VAL A 170 22.05 12.64 3.78
C VAL A 170 23.20 11.99 3.04
N ALA A 171 24.42 12.13 3.54
CA ALA A 171 25.67 11.66 2.93
C ALA A 171 25.81 10.12 2.95
#